data_529a143d1cef0f6d49a25287d1b7a5bd
#
_entry.id   529a143d1cef0f6d49a25287d1b7a5bd
#
_cell.length_a   1.000
_cell.length_b   1.000
_cell.length_c   1.000
_cell.angle_alpha   90.00
_cell.angle_beta   90.00
_cell.angle_gamma   90.00
#
_symmetry.space_group_name_H-M   'P 1'
#
loop_
_entity.id
_entity.type
_entity.pdbx_description
1 polymer ?
#
loop_
_entity_poly.entity_id
_entity_poly.type
_entity_poly.pdbx_seq_one_letter_code
_entity_poly.pdbx_strand_id
1 'polypeptide(L)'
;MGVQGLKPGDHRFYMRLSVSALASAVIALLLAGCGQPNGSKDARVEAPEKPSGPVLTLDPAATGSITGTVKIEGSLKQITGIISPCGKGGNASAPPPPPTETKAEPANIVIYLKSGLGNYHFDTPTNPVSLDQQNCTYQPHVLALMVNQPLQIQNSDPVAHNIHVLSKVNPQWNHSEPSGVAPIMESFSKPELAIHVICKLHPGMSAFVFVFDNPYYAVTSSSGAFDLKNVPPGTYTVEAWQQQLGTEDQTVTIAPKESKTLSFVFKSGGSSGD
;
A
#
# COMPACT_ATOMS: atom_id res chain seq x y z
N MET A 1 21.00 68.97 9.94
CA MET A 1 20.71 69.42 8.58
C MET A 1 19.95 68.26 7.91
N GLY A 2 18.62 68.24 7.85
CA GLY A 2 17.71 69.07 7.08
C GLY A 2 17.58 68.44 5.74
N VAL A 3 16.49 68.07 5.10
CA VAL A 3 15.10 68.51 5.13
C VAL A 3 14.29 67.52 4.29
N GLN A 4 13.07 67.19 4.70
CA GLN A 4 11.78 67.11 3.96
C GLN A 4 11.74 66.22 2.71
N GLY A 5 10.81 65.35 2.46
CA GLY A 5 9.35 65.38 2.67
C GLY A 5 8.63 65.54 1.34
N LEU A 6 7.72 64.58 1.00
CA LEU A 6 6.49 64.83 0.24
C LEU A 6 5.69 63.54 0.00
N LYS A 7 4.51 63.47 0.55
CA LYS A 7 3.30 62.74 0.12
C LYS A 7 2.44 63.73 -0.70
N PRO A 8 1.26 63.39 -1.23
CA PRO A 8 0.61 62.16 -1.69
C PRO A 8 -0.08 62.36 -3.08
N GLY A 9 -0.75 61.32 -3.60
CA GLY A 9 -1.62 61.48 -4.76
C GLY A 9 -2.54 60.28 -4.99
N ASP A 10 -3.73 60.35 -4.41
CA ASP A 10 -4.92 59.54 -4.74
C ASP A 10 -5.32 59.69 -6.21
N HIS A 11 -5.64 58.60 -6.88
CA HIS A 11 -6.64 58.57 -7.93
C HIS A 11 -7.37 57.23 -7.99
N ARG A 12 -8.58 57.26 -7.41
CA ARG A 12 -9.64 56.27 -7.68
C ARG A 12 -10.13 56.48 -9.13
N PHE A 13 -10.20 55.38 -9.85
CA PHE A 13 -11.06 55.29 -11.04
C PHE A 13 -11.96 54.05 -10.90
N TYR A 14 -13.21 54.34 -10.57
CA TYR A 14 -14.34 53.43 -10.75
C TYR A 14 -14.68 53.40 -12.25
N MET A 15 -14.77 52.17 -12.80
CA MET A 15 -15.52 51.99 -14.06
C MET A 15 -16.36 50.70 -13.93
N ARG A 16 -17.66 50.97 -13.75
CA ARG A 16 -18.75 50.01 -13.95
C ARG A 16 -19.05 49.96 -15.46
N LEU A 17 -19.27 48.75 -15.99
CA LEU A 17 -20.13 48.46 -17.16
C LEU A 17 -20.30 46.94 -17.21
N SER A 18 -21.47 46.47 -16.89
CA SER A 18 -22.63 46.12 -17.71
C SER A 18 -22.63 44.72 -18.27
N VAL A 19 -23.58 43.97 -17.79
CA VAL A 19 -24.11 42.68 -18.22
C VAL A 19 -24.45 42.72 -19.72
N SER A 20 -24.05 41.66 -20.44
CA SER A 20 -24.77 41.20 -21.64
C SER A 20 -24.69 39.69 -21.76
N ALA A 21 -25.83 39.08 -21.62
CA ALA A 21 -26.09 37.68 -21.95
C ALA A 21 -26.14 37.55 -23.48
N LEU A 22 -25.49 36.51 -24.01
CA LEU A 22 -25.81 35.98 -25.34
C LEU A 22 -25.63 34.45 -25.30
N ALA A 23 -26.75 33.79 -25.46
CA ALA A 23 -26.87 32.37 -25.76
C ALA A 23 -26.39 32.12 -27.23
N SER A 24 -25.74 31.02 -27.48
CA SER A 24 -26.01 30.20 -28.67
C SER A 24 -25.00 29.08 -28.91
N ALA A 25 -25.61 27.96 -29.23
CA ALA A 25 -25.20 26.93 -30.19
C ALA A 25 -24.24 25.82 -29.74
N VAL A 26 -24.88 24.69 -29.50
CA VAL A 26 -24.39 23.31 -29.60
C VAL A 26 -23.82 23.07 -31.01
N ILE A 27 -22.53 22.70 -31.06
CA ILE A 27 -21.99 21.98 -32.23
C ILE A 27 -21.43 20.67 -31.72
N ALA A 28 -22.16 19.59 -32.00
CA ALA A 28 -21.70 18.21 -31.85
C ALA A 28 -20.72 17.93 -33.02
N LEU A 29 -19.44 17.75 -32.69
CA LEU A 29 -18.47 17.18 -33.62
C LEU A 29 -18.16 15.75 -33.20
N LEU A 30 -18.73 14.81 -33.96
CA LEU A 30 -18.33 13.42 -34.00
C LEU A 30 -16.90 13.32 -34.56
N LEU A 31 -15.93 13.01 -33.74
CA LEU A 31 -14.64 12.52 -34.20
C LEU A 31 -14.49 11.05 -33.80
N ALA A 32 -14.50 10.24 -34.83
CA ALA A 32 -14.25 8.82 -34.84
C ALA A 32 -12.83 8.49 -34.32
N GLY A 33 -12.73 7.40 -33.61
CA GLY A 33 -11.67 6.60 -33.14
C GLY A 33 -10.22 6.82 -33.61
N CYS A 34 -9.35 6.92 -32.60
CA CYS A 34 -8.00 6.39 -32.69
C CYS A 34 -7.77 5.53 -31.43
N GLY A 35 -7.34 4.28 -31.66
CA GLY A 35 -7.17 3.28 -30.62
C GLY A 35 -6.23 3.72 -29.52
N GLN A 36 -6.64 3.50 -28.29
CA GLN A 36 -5.76 3.64 -27.13
C GLN A 36 -4.79 2.45 -27.10
N PRO A 37 -3.50 2.69 -26.85
CA PRO A 37 -2.58 1.60 -26.55
C PRO A 37 -2.96 0.97 -25.22
N ASN A 38 -2.93 -0.35 -25.17
CA ASN A 38 -3.11 -1.16 -23.96
C ASN A 38 -2.18 -0.66 -22.84
N GLY A 39 -2.71 0.19 -21.97
CA GLY A 39 -2.09 0.53 -20.72
C GLY A 39 -2.09 -0.71 -19.82
N SER A 40 -0.94 -1.05 -19.27
CA SER A 40 -0.79 -1.99 -18.18
C SER A 40 -1.88 -1.70 -17.13
N LYS A 41 -2.63 -2.72 -16.77
CA LYS A 41 -3.57 -2.67 -15.66
C LYS A 41 -2.74 -2.57 -14.37
N ASP A 42 -2.32 -1.37 -14.01
CA ASP A 42 -1.99 -1.07 -12.63
C ASP A 42 -3.31 -1.25 -11.87
N ALA A 43 -3.48 -2.42 -11.26
CA ALA A 43 -4.60 -2.72 -10.41
C ALA A 43 -4.55 -1.70 -9.25
N ARG A 44 -5.37 -0.67 -9.38
CA ARG A 44 -5.52 0.35 -8.34
C ARG A 44 -6.17 -0.34 -7.15
N VAL A 45 -5.37 -0.67 -6.15
CA VAL A 45 -5.88 -1.17 -4.87
C VAL A 45 -6.57 0.00 -4.19
N GLU A 46 -7.90 -0.03 -4.13
CA GLU A 46 -8.69 0.98 -3.44
C GLU A 46 -8.68 0.69 -1.94
N ALA A 47 -8.46 1.75 -1.14
CA ALA A 47 -8.55 1.64 0.31
C ALA A 47 -9.97 1.19 0.72
N PRO A 48 -10.12 0.42 1.81
CA PRO A 48 -11.43 0.04 2.33
C PRO A 48 -12.31 1.26 2.53
N GLU A 49 -13.59 1.16 2.15
CA GLU A 49 -14.56 2.21 2.40
C GLU A 49 -14.73 2.43 3.91
N LYS A 50 -14.66 3.68 4.34
CA LYS A 50 -14.89 4.02 5.75
C LYS A 50 -16.37 3.78 6.08
N PRO A 51 -16.67 2.94 7.11
CA PRO A 51 -18.04 2.70 7.52
C PRO A 51 -18.75 3.99 7.93
N SER A 52 -20.02 4.11 7.54
CA SER A 52 -20.91 5.20 7.94
C SER A 52 -21.92 4.70 8.98
N GLY A 53 -22.35 5.57 9.90
CA GLY A 53 -23.34 5.25 10.93
C GLY A 53 -22.81 5.33 12.35
N PRO A 54 -23.62 4.94 13.36
CA PRO A 54 -23.22 4.98 14.76
C PRO A 54 -22.06 4.01 15.01
N VAL A 55 -21.19 4.36 15.96
CA VAL A 55 -20.11 3.49 16.40
C VAL A 55 -20.71 2.24 17.06
N LEU A 56 -20.28 1.08 16.59
CA LEU A 56 -20.70 -0.21 17.12
C LEU A 56 -19.75 -0.67 18.21
N THR A 57 -20.28 -1.35 19.23
CA THR A 57 -19.49 -2.03 20.24
C THR A 57 -19.26 -3.48 19.84
N LEU A 58 -18.00 -3.91 19.79
CA LEU A 58 -17.66 -5.30 19.56
C LEU A 58 -18.09 -6.13 20.77
N ASP A 59 -18.88 -7.18 20.54
CA ASP A 59 -19.13 -8.22 21.53
C ASP A 59 -18.12 -9.37 21.36
N PRO A 60 -17.12 -9.48 22.22
CA PRO A 60 -16.10 -10.53 22.09
C PRO A 60 -16.67 -11.96 22.18
N ALA A 61 -17.82 -12.12 22.86
CA ALA A 61 -18.47 -13.41 23.00
C ALA A 61 -19.22 -13.85 21.74
N ALA A 62 -19.48 -12.93 20.81
CA ALA A 62 -20.15 -13.20 19.54
C ALA A 62 -19.20 -13.32 18.37
N THR A 63 -17.92 -12.97 18.51
CA THR A 63 -16.97 -13.01 17.40
C THR A 63 -16.70 -14.42 16.89
N GLY A 64 -16.43 -14.51 15.59
CA GLY A 64 -15.98 -15.72 14.90
C GLY A 64 -14.56 -15.57 14.34
N SER A 65 -14.24 -16.37 13.34
CA SER A 65 -12.95 -16.28 12.64
C SER A 65 -13.08 -16.61 11.15
N ILE A 66 -12.16 -16.09 10.35
CA ILE A 66 -12.00 -16.45 8.95
C ILE A 66 -10.59 -17.00 8.78
N THR A 67 -10.48 -18.30 8.57
CA THR A 67 -9.20 -18.97 8.33
C THR A 67 -9.10 -19.37 6.86
N GLY A 68 -7.92 -19.73 6.42
CA GLY A 68 -7.80 -20.25 5.06
C GLY A 68 -6.38 -20.42 4.56
N THR A 69 -6.32 -20.69 3.27
CA THR A 69 -5.05 -20.88 2.56
C THR A 69 -5.06 -20.14 1.23
N VAL A 70 -3.91 -19.67 0.85
CA VAL A 70 -3.65 -19.14 -0.51
C VAL A 70 -2.77 -20.12 -1.26
N LYS A 71 -3.06 -20.30 -2.54
CA LYS A 71 -2.21 -21.05 -3.49
C LYS A 71 -1.88 -20.16 -4.67
N ILE A 72 -0.71 -20.36 -5.25
CA ILE A 72 -0.33 -19.77 -6.52
C ILE A 72 -0.10 -20.93 -7.50
N GLU A 73 -0.84 -20.94 -8.59
CA GLU A 73 -0.65 -21.89 -9.69
C GLU A 73 0.27 -21.25 -10.74
N GLY A 74 1.34 -21.97 -11.11
CA GLY A 74 2.34 -21.52 -12.07
C GLY A 74 3.61 -20.97 -11.42
N SER A 75 4.35 -20.15 -12.18
CA SER A 75 5.61 -19.53 -11.75
C SER A 75 5.48 -18.02 -11.65
N LEU A 76 6.27 -17.41 -10.78
CA LEU A 76 6.44 -15.96 -10.70
C LEU A 76 7.82 -15.58 -11.22
N LYS A 77 7.90 -14.40 -11.84
CA LYS A 77 9.19 -13.81 -12.15
C LYS A 77 9.85 -13.44 -10.83
N GLN A 78 11.01 -14.06 -10.58
CA GLN A 78 11.82 -13.65 -9.45
C GLN A 78 12.24 -12.19 -9.69
N ILE A 79 11.91 -11.30 -8.76
CA ILE A 79 12.39 -9.92 -8.80
C ILE A 79 13.87 -9.98 -8.37
N THR A 80 14.70 -10.46 -9.26
CA THR A 80 16.16 -10.51 -9.09
C THR A 80 16.72 -9.18 -9.55
N GLY A 81 16.66 -8.18 -8.71
CA GLY A 81 17.22 -6.86 -9.01
C GLY A 81 18.26 -6.40 -8.01
N ILE A 82 18.51 -7.19 -6.99
CA ILE A 82 19.45 -6.81 -5.96
C ILE A 82 20.82 -7.33 -6.36
N ILE A 83 21.57 -6.48 -7.04
CA ILE A 83 23.02 -6.61 -7.02
C ILE A 83 23.40 -6.23 -5.59
N SER A 84 23.60 -7.27 -4.77
CA SER A 84 23.91 -7.08 -3.36
C SER A 84 25.33 -6.56 -3.18
N PRO A 85 25.54 -5.23 -2.99
CA PRO A 85 26.82 -4.74 -2.49
C PRO A 85 26.99 -5.01 -0.99
N CYS A 86 25.96 -5.55 -0.33
CA CYS A 86 25.96 -5.87 1.10
C CYS A 86 26.77 -7.12 1.44
N GLY A 87 27.17 -7.92 0.45
CA GLY A 87 28.06 -9.06 0.63
C GLY A 87 29.53 -8.67 0.45
N LYS A 88 30.44 -9.28 1.22
CA LYS A 88 31.89 -9.16 1.00
C LYS A 88 32.22 -9.58 -0.43
N GLY A 89 32.55 -8.63 -1.30
CA GLY A 89 32.96 -8.84 -2.68
C GLY A 89 31.94 -8.55 -3.77
N GLY A 90 30.79 -7.95 -3.46
CA GLY A 90 29.81 -7.53 -4.45
C GLY A 90 30.34 -6.40 -5.32
N ASN A 91 30.47 -6.63 -6.61
CA ASN A 91 30.85 -5.60 -7.58
C ASN A 91 29.59 -4.80 -7.91
N ALA A 92 29.45 -3.57 -7.34
CA ALA A 92 28.29 -2.69 -7.54
C ALA A 92 28.01 -2.35 -9.03
N SER A 93 28.91 -2.72 -9.92
CA SER A 93 28.86 -2.44 -11.36
C SER A 93 28.39 -3.62 -12.21
N ALA A 94 28.07 -4.77 -11.62
CA ALA A 94 27.57 -5.90 -12.40
C ALA A 94 26.10 -5.68 -12.79
N PRO A 95 25.69 -5.93 -14.04
CA PRO A 95 24.27 -5.87 -14.40
C PRO A 95 23.49 -6.94 -13.59
N PRO A 96 22.22 -6.64 -13.23
CA PRO A 96 21.39 -7.62 -12.55
C PRO A 96 21.26 -8.89 -13.40
N PRO A 97 21.28 -10.09 -12.78
CA PRO A 97 21.02 -11.32 -13.51
C PRO A 97 19.64 -11.25 -14.16
N PRO A 98 19.44 -11.89 -15.31
CA PRO A 98 18.13 -11.92 -15.95
C PRO A 98 17.09 -12.54 -14.99
N PRO A 99 15.83 -12.05 -15.04
CA PRO A 99 14.78 -12.62 -14.21
C PRO A 99 14.66 -14.12 -14.45
N THR A 100 14.70 -14.90 -13.39
CA THR A 100 14.46 -16.34 -13.43
C THR A 100 13.03 -16.61 -12.98
N GLU A 101 12.35 -17.53 -13.63
CA GLU A 101 11.07 -18.04 -13.15
C GLU A 101 11.31 -19.04 -12.03
N THR A 102 10.68 -18.84 -10.90
CA THR A 102 10.70 -19.77 -9.79
C THR A 102 9.28 -20.22 -9.48
N LYS A 103 9.16 -21.44 -8.95
CA LYS A 103 7.87 -21.90 -8.42
C LYS A 103 7.38 -20.85 -7.43
N ALA A 104 6.17 -20.40 -7.66
CA ALA A 104 5.56 -19.37 -6.82
C ALA A 104 5.28 -19.91 -5.42
N GLU A 105 5.77 -19.22 -4.41
CA GLU A 105 5.42 -19.47 -3.02
C GLU A 105 4.28 -18.52 -2.59
N PRO A 106 3.28 -19.02 -1.85
CA PRO A 106 2.15 -18.19 -1.39
C PRO A 106 2.51 -17.35 -0.15
N ALA A 107 3.75 -16.85 -0.08
CA ALA A 107 4.22 -15.93 0.94
C ALA A 107 3.99 -14.47 0.53
N ASN A 108 3.99 -13.56 1.51
CA ASN A 108 3.86 -12.11 1.30
C ASN A 108 2.55 -11.71 0.59
N ILE A 109 1.48 -12.46 0.84
CA ILE A 109 0.13 -12.15 0.38
C ILE A 109 -0.62 -11.51 1.53
N VAL A 110 -1.23 -10.36 1.30
CA VAL A 110 -2.04 -9.66 2.32
C VAL A 110 -3.49 -10.09 2.16
N ILE A 111 -4.08 -10.58 3.24
CA ILE A 111 -5.50 -10.93 3.34
C ILE A 111 -6.15 -9.95 4.29
N TYR A 112 -7.27 -9.35 3.90
CA TYR A 112 -7.94 -8.37 4.75
C TYR A 112 -9.44 -8.26 4.45
N LEU A 113 -10.19 -7.70 5.41
CA LEU A 113 -11.58 -7.32 5.18
C LEU A 113 -11.63 -6.04 4.34
N LYS A 114 -12.01 -6.18 3.07
CA LYS A 114 -12.15 -5.06 2.12
C LYS A 114 -13.40 -4.23 2.42
N SER A 115 -14.51 -4.91 2.75
CA SER A 115 -15.79 -4.27 3.03
C SER A 115 -16.69 -5.13 3.93
N GLY A 116 -17.79 -4.54 4.40
CA GLY A 116 -18.77 -5.20 5.24
C GLY A 116 -18.54 -5.01 6.76
N LEU A 117 -17.38 -4.52 7.17
CA LEU A 117 -17.12 -4.19 8.56
C LEU A 117 -17.95 -2.96 8.93
N GLY A 118 -18.77 -3.09 9.99
CA GLY A 118 -19.53 -1.98 10.55
C GLY A 118 -18.62 -0.88 11.12
N ASN A 119 -19.21 0.22 11.55
CA ASN A 119 -18.48 1.33 12.14
C ASN A 119 -18.01 1.00 13.57
N TYR A 120 -17.08 0.05 13.68
CA TYR A 120 -16.41 -0.30 14.93
C TYR A 120 -15.23 0.63 15.19
N HIS A 121 -14.97 0.88 16.47
CA HIS A 121 -13.73 1.52 16.91
C HIS A 121 -12.76 0.45 17.40
N PHE A 122 -11.50 0.54 16.97
CA PHE A 122 -10.43 -0.37 17.40
C PHE A 122 -9.26 0.43 17.96
N ASP A 123 -8.76 -0.03 19.11
CA ASP A 123 -7.56 0.55 19.69
C ASP A 123 -6.35 0.22 18.83
N THR A 124 -5.52 1.22 18.59
CA THR A 124 -4.26 1.03 17.87
C THR A 124 -3.27 0.28 18.76
N PRO A 125 -2.63 -0.80 18.27
CA PRO A 125 -1.57 -1.46 19.01
C PRO A 125 -0.40 -0.52 19.31
N THR A 126 0.10 -0.56 20.55
CA THR A 126 1.25 0.26 20.99
C THR A 126 2.59 -0.40 20.69
N ASN A 127 2.63 -1.72 20.50
CA ASN A 127 3.83 -2.44 20.12
C ASN A 127 4.24 -2.06 18.70
N PRO A 128 5.51 -1.69 18.47
CA PRO A 128 5.98 -1.36 17.13
C PRO A 128 6.01 -2.58 16.23
N VAL A 129 5.75 -2.36 14.95
CA VAL A 129 6.05 -3.29 13.87
C VAL A 129 7.43 -2.94 13.34
N SER A 130 8.26 -3.93 13.02
CA SER A 130 9.64 -3.71 12.58
C SER A 130 9.80 -3.89 11.07
N LEU A 131 10.54 -2.98 10.45
CA LEU A 131 11.05 -3.08 9.08
C LEU A 131 12.57 -2.94 9.13
N ASP A 132 13.27 -4.03 8.86
CA ASP A 132 14.73 -4.10 8.91
C ASP A 132 15.33 -4.08 7.49
N GLN A 133 16.46 -3.45 7.36
CA GLN A 133 17.29 -3.44 6.16
C GLN A 133 18.43 -4.42 6.37
N GLN A 134 18.30 -5.60 5.82
CA GLN A 134 19.23 -6.71 6.00
C GLN A 134 19.51 -7.44 4.69
N ASN A 135 20.78 -7.67 4.36
CA ASN A 135 21.24 -8.28 3.10
C ASN A 135 20.74 -7.52 1.86
N CYS A 136 20.74 -6.18 1.90
CA CYS A 136 20.20 -5.30 0.87
C CYS A 136 18.72 -5.57 0.53
N THR A 137 17.95 -6.04 1.49
CA THR A 137 16.51 -6.23 1.37
C THR A 137 15.80 -5.58 2.54
N TYR A 138 14.55 -5.14 2.33
CA TYR A 138 13.66 -4.85 3.43
C TYR A 138 13.03 -6.14 3.94
N GLN A 139 13.06 -6.34 5.24
CA GLN A 139 12.49 -7.51 5.91
C GLN A 139 11.51 -7.06 7.02
N PRO A 140 10.23 -7.48 6.92
CA PRO A 140 9.65 -8.30 5.85
C PRO A 140 9.46 -7.54 4.54
N HIS A 141 9.34 -8.25 3.41
CA HIS A 141 9.05 -7.64 2.10
C HIS A 141 7.65 -7.03 2.03
N VAL A 142 6.70 -7.61 2.73
CA VAL A 142 5.32 -7.08 2.87
C VAL A 142 4.99 -6.97 4.35
N LEU A 143 4.61 -5.77 4.76
CA LEU A 143 4.30 -5.39 6.12
C LEU A 143 2.88 -4.84 6.23
N ALA A 144 2.17 -5.20 7.28
CA ALA A 144 0.84 -4.67 7.57
C ALA A 144 0.78 -4.14 9.01
N LEU A 145 0.16 -2.99 9.21
CA LEU A 145 0.01 -2.34 10.51
C LEU A 145 -1.29 -1.52 10.56
N MET A 146 -1.66 -1.09 11.75
CA MET A 146 -2.79 -0.19 11.93
C MET A 146 -2.37 1.28 11.85
N VAL A 147 -3.34 2.14 11.52
CA VAL A 147 -3.19 3.60 11.60
C VAL A 147 -2.62 4.01 12.96
N ASN A 148 -1.59 4.88 12.96
CA ASN A 148 -0.85 5.36 14.12
C ASN A 148 -0.11 4.26 14.93
N GLN A 149 -0.07 3.02 14.47
CA GLN A 149 0.79 2.00 15.08
C GLN A 149 2.26 2.36 14.81
N PRO A 150 3.14 2.30 15.82
CA PRO A 150 4.54 2.61 15.63
C PRO A 150 5.21 1.65 14.63
N LEU A 151 5.95 2.21 13.66
CA LEU A 151 6.80 1.50 12.74
C LEU A 151 8.26 1.77 13.12
N GLN A 152 8.94 0.73 13.59
CA GLN A 152 10.37 0.78 13.87
C GLN A 152 11.14 0.40 12.61
N ILE A 153 12.02 1.28 12.15
CA ILE A 153 12.85 1.08 10.97
C ILE A 153 14.31 1.01 11.45
N GLN A 154 15.02 0.00 11.00
CA GLN A 154 16.41 -0.21 11.39
C GLN A 154 17.25 -0.69 10.19
N ASN A 155 18.56 -0.44 10.28
CA ASN A 155 19.54 -0.91 9.32
C ASN A 155 20.52 -1.86 10.00
N SER A 156 20.35 -3.17 9.76
CA SER A 156 21.23 -4.22 10.27
C SER A 156 22.40 -4.55 9.34
N ASP A 157 22.47 -3.89 8.17
CA ASP A 157 23.58 -4.06 7.23
C ASP A 157 24.80 -3.22 7.59
N PRO A 158 26.00 -3.65 7.17
CA PRO A 158 27.23 -2.88 7.37
C PRO A 158 27.41 -1.72 6.36
N VAL A 159 26.39 -1.45 5.54
CA VAL A 159 26.37 -0.39 4.51
C VAL A 159 25.23 0.57 4.75
N ALA A 160 25.31 1.75 4.15
CA ALA A 160 24.24 2.73 4.23
C ALA A 160 23.07 2.35 3.30
N HIS A 161 21.87 2.57 3.79
CA HIS A 161 20.62 2.50 3.03
C HIS A 161 19.86 3.82 3.09
N ASN A 162 18.75 3.89 2.41
CA ASN A 162 17.72 4.87 2.67
C ASN A 162 16.35 4.23 2.54
N ILE A 163 15.40 4.72 3.29
CA ILE A 163 14.00 4.32 3.17
C ILE A 163 13.19 5.46 2.59
N HIS A 164 12.69 5.29 1.37
CA HIS A 164 11.84 6.25 0.68
C HIS A 164 10.43 5.68 0.52
N VAL A 165 9.50 6.28 1.22
CA VAL A 165 8.08 5.90 1.22
C VAL A 165 7.34 6.67 0.13
N LEU A 166 6.78 5.95 -0.83
CA LEU A 166 6.05 6.48 -1.97
C LEU A 166 4.53 6.41 -1.71
N SER A 167 4.09 7.03 -0.63
CA SER A 167 2.69 7.12 -0.26
C SER A 167 1.91 8.05 -1.19
N LYS A 168 0.61 7.77 -1.38
CA LYS A 168 -0.33 8.60 -2.15
C LYS A 168 -1.34 9.32 -1.25
N VAL A 169 -1.55 8.81 -0.02
CA VAL A 169 -2.54 9.32 0.95
C VAL A 169 -1.87 9.91 2.18
N ASN A 170 -0.82 9.24 2.70
CA ASN A 170 0.00 9.75 3.79
C ASN A 170 1.12 10.65 3.25
N PRO A 171 1.76 11.49 4.09
CA PRO A 171 2.96 12.22 3.70
C PRO A 171 4.04 11.28 3.20
N GLN A 172 4.71 11.66 2.12
CA GLN A 172 5.92 10.98 1.66
C GLN A 172 7.12 11.44 2.49
N TRP A 173 8.01 10.52 2.79
CA TRP A 173 9.27 10.84 3.47
C TRP A 173 10.40 9.93 2.98
N ASN A 174 11.63 10.39 3.22
CA ASN A 174 12.84 9.70 2.79
C ASN A 174 13.94 9.92 3.83
N HIS A 175 14.29 8.88 4.56
CA HIS A 175 15.33 8.90 5.58
C HIS A 175 16.59 8.19 5.10
N SER A 176 17.74 8.79 5.39
CA SER A 176 19.04 8.15 5.19
C SER A 176 19.38 7.36 6.44
N GLU A 177 19.79 6.12 6.26
CA GLU A 177 20.15 5.20 7.35
C GLU A 177 21.57 4.66 7.16
N PRO A 178 22.58 5.38 7.65
CA PRO A 178 23.95 4.85 7.74
C PRO A 178 24.00 3.56 8.56
N SER A 179 25.02 2.75 8.34
CA SER A 179 25.26 1.58 9.19
C SER A 179 25.47 1.95 10.66
N GLY A 180 24.86 1.18 11.55
CA GLY A 180 25.06 1.32 13.00
C GLY A 180 24.34 2.49 13.67
N VAL A 181 23.42 3.17 12.97
CA VAL A 181 22.54 4.19 13.59
C VAL A 181 21.44 3.54 14.43
N ALA A 182 20.92 4.31 15.39
CA ALA A 182 19.77 3.87 16.15
C ALA A 182 18.53 3.78 15.25
N PRO A 183 17.61 2.82 15.50
CA PRO A 183 16.35 2.73 14.77
C PRO A 183 15.55 4.04 14.84
N ILE A 184 14.86 4.38 13.75
CA ILE A 184 13.91 5.48 13.70
C ILE A 184 12.49 4.97 13.91
N MET A 185 11.63 5.83 14.44
CA MET A 185 10.23 5.53 14.68
C MET A 185 9.37 6.44 13.81
N GLU A 186 8.50 5.82 13.02
CA GLU A 186 7.54 6.48 12.16
C GLU A 186 6.13 5.94 12.40
N SER A 187 5.12 6.55 11.79
CA SER A 187 3.74 6.04 11.76
C SER A 187 2.99 6.61 10.56
N PHE A 188 1.88 5.97 10.22
CA PHE A 188 0.97 6.44 9.17
C PHE A 188 -0.37 6.86 9.80
N SER A 189 -0.84 8.06 9.50
CA SER A 189 -2.04 8.64 10.12
C SER A 189 -3.34 8.33 9.38
N LYS A 190 -3.26 7.68 8.21
CA LYS A 190 -4.42 7.34 7.37
C LYS A 190 -4.28 5.93 6.81
N PRO A 191 -5.41 5.21 6.61
CA PRO A 191 -5.38 3.94 5.89
C PRO A 191 -4.86 4.13 4.47
N GLU A 192 -3.98 3.22 4.05
CA GLU A 192 -3.45 3.20 2.69
C GLU A 192 -2.91 1.81 2.37
N LEU A 193 -3.23 1.30 1.18
CA LEU A 193 -2.85 -0.04 0.77
C LEU A 193 -1.66 0.00 -0.20
N ALA A 194 -0.81 -0.99 -0.10
CA ALA A 194 0.33 -1.22 -0.99
C ALA A 194 1.23 0.02 -1.16
N ILE A 195 1.52 0.73 -0.06
CA ILE A 195 2.50 1.81 -0.07
C ILE A 195 3.85 1.22 -0.51
N HIS A 196 4.39 1.68 -1.63
CA HIS A 196 5.66 1.21 -2.13
C HIS A 196 6.81 1.90 -1.39
N VAL A 197 7.73 1.12 -0.84
CA VAL A 197 8.94 1.55 -0.15
C VAL A 197 10.13 1.13 -0.98
N ILE A 198 11.06 2.05 -1.23
CA ILE A 198 12.27 1.79 -2.03
C ILE A 198 13.52 2.32 -1.36
N CYS A 199 14.65 1.68 -1.66
CA CYS A 199 15.98 2.22 -1.41
C CYS A 199 16.54 2.83 -2.70
N LYS A 200 16.89 4.13 -2.69
CA LYS A 200 17.49 4.79 -3.86
C LYS A 200 18.97 4.48 -4.04
N LEU A 201 19.63 3.99 -2.99
CA LEU A 201 21.05 3.61 -3.03
C LEU A 201 21.24 2.22 -3.66
N HIS A 202 20.24 1.33 -3.49
CA HIS A 202 20.32 -0.05 -3.95
C HIS A 202 19.11 -0.39 -4.83
N PRO A 203 19.24 -0.25 -6.15
CA PRO A 203 18.16 -0.58 -7.08
C PRO A 203 17.62 -2.00 -6.88
N GLY A 204 16.31 -2.14 -6.89
CA GLY A 204 15.62 -3.42 -6.64
C GLY A 204 15.30 -3.71 -5.17
N MET A 205 15.90 -3.00 -4.22
CA MET A 205 15.52 -3.12 -2.80
C MET A 205 14.21 -2.38 -2.56
N SER A 206 13.15 -3.15 -2.33
CA SER A 206 11.79 -2.62 -2.13
C SER A 206 10.97 -3.43 -1.15
N ALA A 207 9.90 -2.82 -0.64
CA ALA A 207 8.88 -3.45 0.20
C ALA A 207 7.53 -2.81 -0.05
N PHE A 208 6.47 -3.42 0.50
CA PHE A 208 5.13 -2.88 0.51
C PHE A 208 4.60 -2.78 1.93
N VAL A 209 4.00 -1.63 2.25
CA VAL A 209 3.38 -1.39 3.55
C VAL A 209 1.89 -1.20 3.35
N PHE A 210 1.10 -1.90 4.18
CA PHE A 210 -0.35 -1.81 4.24
C PHE A 210 -0.76 -1.21 5.56
N VAL A 211 -1.57 -0.17 5.53
CA VAL A 211 -2.05 0.55 6.71
C VAL A 211 -3.57 0.43 6.78
N PHE A 212 -4.06 -0.19 7.86
CA PHE A 212 -5.47 -0.44 8.09
C PHE A 212 -6.02 0.37 9.26
N ASP A 213 -7.30 0.64 9.26
CA ASP A 213 -8.04 1.24 10.38
C ASP A 213 -8.68 0.20 11.32
N ASN A 214 -8.44 -1.07 11.04
CA ASN A 214 -9.00 -2.21 11.77
C ASN A 214 -7.98 -3.36 11.85
N PRO A 215 -8.13 -4.34 12.78
CA PRO A 215 -7.16 -5.41 12.98
C PRO A 215 -7.37 -6.65 12.09
N TYR A 216 -8.30 -6.62 11.15
CA TYR A 216 -8.68 -7.80 10.36
C TYR A 216 -7.86 -7.92 9.08
N TYR A 217 -6.59 -8.16 9.26
CA TYR A 217 -5.63 -8.43 8.19
C TYR A 217 -4.61 -9.50 8.62
N ALA A 218 -4.02 -10.16 7.66
CA ALA A 218 -2.92 -11.11 7.83
C ALA A 218 -1.97 -11.05 6.64
N VAL A 219 -0.70 -11.33 6.87
CA VAL A 219 0.30 -11.54 5.82
C VAL A 219 0.71 -13.00 5.84
N THR A 220 0.60 -13.69 4.70
CA THR A 220 0.89 -15.12 4.61
C THR A 220 2.39 -15.41 4.69
N SER A 221 2.73 -16.53 5.33
CA SER A 221 4.04 -17.17 5.24
C SER A 221 4.11 -18.10 3.98
N SER A 222 5.21 -18.80 3.81
CA SER A 222 5.38 -19.79 2.74
C SER A 222 4.35 -20.92 2.73
N SER A 223 3.66 -21.18 3.85
CA SER A 223 2.55 -22.13 3.91
C SER A 223 1.28 -21.63 3.21
N GLY A 224 1.16 -20.32 2.97
CA GLY A 224 -0.03 -19.67 2.45
C GLY A 224 -1.19 -19.60 3.44
N ALA A 225 -1.02 -20.06 4.66
CA ALA A 225 -2.08 -20.03 5.67
C ALA A 225 -2.31 -18.61 6.21
N PHE A 226 -3.57 -18.31 6.53
CA PHE A 226 -3.97 -17.08 7.20
C PHE A 226 -5.08 -17.31 8.23
N ASP A 227 -5.21 -16.38 9.18
CA ASP A 227 -6.22 -16.43 10.25
C ASP A 227 -6.61 -15.00 10.65
N LEU A 228 -7.85 -14.61 10.37
CA LEU A 228 -8.48 -13.37 10.84
C LEU A 228 -9.36 -13.71 12.05
N LYS A 229 -8.87 -13.36 13.24
CA LYS A 229 -9.51 -13.69 14.52
C LYS A 229 -10.47 -12.60 14.99
N ASN A 230 -11.40 -12.99 15.84
CA ASN A 230 -12.33 -12.09 16.52
C ASN A 230 -13.17 -11.23 15.53
N VAL A 231 -13.51 -11.82 14.39
CA VAL A 231 -14.34 -11.14 13.36
C VAL A 231 -15.78 -11.06 13.88
N PRO A 232 -16.41 -9.86 13.91
CA PRO A 232 -17.82 -9.72 14.27
C PRO A 232 -18.74 -10.54 13.35
N PRO A 233 -19.93 -10.95 13.78
CA PRO A 233 -20.92 -11.49 12.88
C PRO A 233 -21.28 -10.49 11.78
N GLY A 234 -21.36 -10.95 10.53
CA GLY A 234 -21.61 -10.07 9.38
C GLY A 234 -21.31 -10.73 8.05
N THR A 235 -21.56 -10.01 6.97
CA THR A 235 -21.19 -10.41 5.61
C THR A 235 -20.07 -9.51 5.12
N TYR A 236 -18.98 -10.11 4.70
CA TYR A 236 -17.72 -9.44 4.37
C TYR A 236 -17.26 -9.78 2.95
N THR A 237 -16.63 -8.81 2.30
CA THR A 237 -15.72 -9.09 1.19
C THR A 237 -14.31 -9.20 1.76
N VAL A 238 -13.70 -10.37 1.60
CA VAL A 238 -12.29 -10.62 1.95
C VAL A 238 -11.47 -10.52 0.68
N GLU A 239 -10.46 -9.65 0.68
CA GLU A 239 -9.53 -9.51 -0.44
C GLU A 239 -8.19 -10.13 -0.10
N ALA A 240 -7.61 -10.83 -1.07
CA ALA A 240 -6.22 -11.28 -1.08
C ALA A 240 -5.46 -10.45 -2.11
N TRP A 241 -4.32 -9.86 -1.71
CA TRP A 241 -3.45 -9.09 -2.59
C TRP A 241 -2.09 -9.76 -2.76
N GLN A 242 -1.62 -9.87 -4.00
CA GLN A 242 -0.29 -10.34 -4.35
C GLN A 242 0.38 -9.37 -5.32
N GLN A 243 1.63 -9.01 -5.06
CA GLN A 243 2.37 -7.96 -5.76
C GLN A 243 2.37 -8.07 -7.30
N GLN A 244 2.50 -9.26 -7.85
CA GLN A 244 2.60 -9.49 -9.30
C GLN A 244 1.28 -9.93 -9.93
N LEU A 245 0.36 -10.48 -9.14
CA LEU A 245 -0.87 -11.10 -9.63
C LEU A 245 -2.12 -10.26 -9.36
N GLY A 246 -1.99 -9.16 -8.59
CA GLY A 246 -3.11 -8.29 -8.26
C GLY A 246 -3.93 -8.81 -7.10
N THR A 247 -5.26 -8.75 -7.23
CA THR A 247 -6.20 -9.05 -6.14
C THR A 247 -7.21 -10.12 -6.52
N GLU A 248 -7.66 -10.88 -5.51
CA GLU A 248 -8.76 -11.85 -5.58
C GLU A 248 -9.73 -11.59 -4.43
N ASP A 249 -11.03 -11.53 -4.73
CA ASP A 249 -12.08 -11.23 -3.76
C ASP A 249 -12.96 -12.45 -3.49
N GLN A 250 -13.36 -12.65 -2.22
CA GLN A 250 -14.38 -13.63 -1.85
C GLN A 250 -15.36 -13.03 -0.83
N THR A 251 -16.65 -13.34 -0.99
CA THR A 251 -17.67 -12.95 -0.02
C THR A 251 -17.91 -14.08 0.97
N VAL A 252 -17.99 -13.75 2.26
CA VAL A 252 -18.24 -14.69 3.34
C VAL A 252 -19.21 -14.11 4.37
N THR A 253 -20.11 -14.92 4.88
CA THR A 253 -21.00 -14.56 6.00
C THR A 253 -20.57 -15.33 7.25
N ILE A 254 -20.37 -14.62 8.34
CA ILE A 254 -19.99 -15.13 9.65
C ILE A 254 -21.17 -14.98 10.60
N ALA A 255 -21.72 -16.11 11.10
CA ALA A 255 -22.65 -16.12 12.21
C ALA A 255 -21.93 -15.98 13.56
N PRO A 256 -22.64 -15.66 14.66
CA PRO A 256 -22.03 -15.60 15.99
C PRO A 256 -21.26 -16.88 16.33
N LYS A 257 -19.99 -16.74 16.76
CA LYS A 257 -19.05 -17.84 17.14
C LYS A 257 -18.69 -18.80 15.99
N GLU A 258 -19.01 -18.43 14.77
CA GLU A 258 -18.74 -19.29 13.61
C GLU A 258 -17.31 -19.08 13.10
N SER A 259 -16.66 -20.17 12.68
CA SER A 259 -15.42 -20.14 11.92
C SER A 259 -15.69 -20.55 10.49
N LYS A 260 -15.22 -19.74 9.52
CA LYS A 260 -15.28 -20.04 8.09
C LYS A 260 -13.88 -20.23 7.52
N THR A 261 -13.79 -21.10 6.51
CA THR A 261 -12.55 -21.34 5.78
C THR A 261 -12.69 -20.86 4.35
N LEU A 262 -11.72 -20.06 3.89
CA LEU A 262 -11.60 -19.58 2.51
C LEU A 262 -10.37 -20.19 1.83
N SER A 263 -10.42 -20.28 0.51
CA SER A 263 -9.27 -20.73 -0.28
C SER A 263 -9.11 -19.80 -1.49
N PHE A 264 -8.02 -19.04 -1.53
CA PHE A 264 -7.66 -18.18 -2.66
C PHE A 264 -6.71 -18.92 -3.58
N VAL A 265 -6.90 -18.74 -4.89
CA VAL A 265 -6.02 -19.30 -5.91
C VAL A 265 -5.66 -18.21 -6.90
N PHE A 266 -4.42 -17.76 -6.86
CA PHE A 266 -3.86 -16.90 -7.90
C PHE A 266 -3.32 -17.76 -9.05
N LYS A 267 -3.56 -17.32 -10.28
CA LYS A 267 -3.00 -17.97 -11.48
C LYS A 267 -1.99 -17.03 -12.12
N SER A 268 -0.73 -17.42 -12.13
CA SER A 268 0.23 -16.73 -12.97
C SER A 268 -0.11 -17.04 -14.41
N GLY A 269 -0.40 -16.03 -15.22
CA GLY A 269 -0.58 -16.21 -16.65
C GLY A 269 0.69 -16.86 -17.21
N GLY A 270 0.59 -18.09 -17.67
CA GLY A 270 1.62 -18.64 -18.52
C GLY A 270 1.80 -17.67 -19.68
N SER A 271 3.01 -17.20 -19.93
CA SER A 271 3.35 -16.56 -21.19
C SER A 271 2.91 -17.52 -22.29
N SER A 272 1.75 -17.27 -22.91
CA SER A 272 1.46 -17.87 -24.21
C SER A 272 2.53 -17.30 -25.13
N GLY A 273 3.60 -18.09 -25.30
CA GLY A 273 4.52 -17.87 -26.39
C GLY A 273 3.77 -18.10 -27.67
N ASP A 274 3.59 -17.03 -28.39
CA ASP A 274 3.43 -16.99 -29.85
C ASP A 274 4.67 -16.31 -30.44
#